data_e4b1f01382e9e1610c1d5bbc7eeb74c5
#
_entry.id   e4b1f01382e9e1610c1d5bbc7eeb74c5
#
_cell.length_a   1.000
_cell.length_b   1.000
_cell.length_c   1.000
_cell.angle_alpha   90.00
_cell.angle_beta   90.00
_cell.angle_gamma   90.00
#
_symmetry.space_group_name_H-M   'P 1'
#
loop_
_entity.id
_entity.type
_entity.pdbx_description
1 polymer ?
#
loop_
_entity_poly.entity_id
_entity_poly.type
_entity_poly.pdbx_seq_one_letter_code
_entity_poly.pdbx_strand_id
1 'polypeptide(L)'
;GDKEFEILGPKEVCEKYGIDSPLQVIDLLGLMGDSADNIPGCPGVGEKTAVKLINEWGSIDNMLEHATEVKGAIGKKIIEHVEDIRMSKFLATIVTDIKEVTDNLPTLLQEMETRQPDIDKLSAIFDELEFKSLAKKIFNNSTSSDTTLNSDPQDDENDTTRQSVKKSKKTKTED
;
A
#
# COMPACT_ATOMS: atom_id res chain seq x y z
N GLY A 1 -13.05 -4.91 -16.36
CA GLY A 1 -14.16 -4.80 -15.39
C GLY A 1 -13.84 -3.69 -14.43
N ASP A 2 -14.75 -2.74 -14.33
CA ASP A 2 -14.66 -1.62 -13.40
C ASP A 2 -14.54 -2.19 -11.98
N LYS A 3 -13.43 -1.92 -11.32
CA LYS A 3 -13.30 -2.20 -9.90
C LYS A 3 -14.11 -1.14 -9.16
N GLU A 4 -15.26 -1.55 -8.66
CA GLU A 4 -16.03 -0.72 -7.75
C GLU A 4 -15.18 -0.43 -6.51
N PHE A 5 -14.98 0.84 -6.20
CA PHE A 5 -14.28 1.26 -4.98
C PHE A 5 -15.23 1.06 -3.79
N GLU A 6 -14.78 0.32 -2.79
CA GLU A 6 -15.50 0.16 -1.54
C GLU A 6 -15.03 1.22 -0.54
N ILE A 7 -15.95 2.01 -0.02
CA ILE A 7 -15.66 3.01 1.02
C ILE A 7 -16.01 2.37 2.37
N LEU A 8 -14.99 2.15 3.21
CA LEU A 8 -15.17 1.60 4.55
C LEU A 8 -15.14 2.73 5.58
N GLY A 9 -16.26 2.94 6.27
CA GLY A 9 -16.33 3.80 7.45
C GLY A 9 -15.86 3.06 8.72
N PRO A 10 -15.88 3.75 9.89
CA PRO A 10 -15.44 3.14 11.15
C PRO A 10 -16.19 1.85 11.52
N LYS A 11 -17.49 1.80 11.25
CA LYS A 11 -18.32 0.64 11.54
C LYS A 11 -17.95 -0.56 10.66
N GLU A 12 -17.82 -0.33 9.36
CA GLU A 12 -17.44 -1.34 8.38
C GLU A 12 -16.04 -1.90 8.66
N VAL A 13 -15.12 -1.05 9.14
CA VAL A 13 -13.79 -1.49 9.58
C VAL A 13 -13.91 -2.43 10.78
N CYS A 14 -14.70 -2.06 11.81
CA CYS A 14 -14.90 -2.92 12.98
C CYS A 14 -15.53 -4.26 12.59
N GLU A 15 -16.56 -4.26 11.76
CA GLU A 15 -17.22 -5.47 11.27
C GLU A 15 -16.25 -6.36 10.46
N LYS A 16 -15.46 -5.75 9.58
CA LYS A 16 -14.49 -6.46 8.72
C LYS A 16 -13.40 -7.17 9.52
N TYR A 17 -12.87 -6.52 10.52
CA TYR A 17 -11.76 -7.04 11.33
C TYR A 17 -12.20 -7.74 12.61
N GLY A 18 -13.50 -7.69 12.96
CA GLY A 18 -14.04 -8.29 14.17
C GLY A 18 -13.50 -7.64 15.45
N ILE A 19 -13.43 -6.32 15.48
CA ILE A 19 -12.88 -5.49 16.57
C ILE A 19 -13.91 -4.44 17.01
N ASP A 20 -13.72 -3.87 18.20
CA ASP A 20 -14.65 -2.90 18.79
C ASP A 20 -14.35 -1.44 18.36
N SER A 21 -13.13 -1.16 17.95
CA SER A 21 -12.68 0.17 17.54
C SER A 21 -11.72 0.11 16.36
N PRO A 22 -11.81 1.01 15.36
CA PRO A 22 -10.86 1.06 14.25
C PRO A 22 -9.41 1.24 14.71
N LEU A 23 -9.17 1.87 15.85
CA LEU A 23 -7.82 2.05 16.40
C LEU A 23 -7.16 0.74 16.80
N GLN A 24 -7.95 -0.32 17.08
CA GLN A 24 -7.41 -1.64 17.38
C GLN A 24 -6.73 -2.31 16.16
N VAL A 25 -6.89 -1.77 14.94
CA VAL A 25 -6.11 -2.21 13.77
C VAL A 25 -4.62 -2.03 14.04
N ILE A 26 -4.22 -0.99 14.77
CA ILE A 26 -2.83 -0.78 15.19
C ILE A 26 -2.34 -1.94 16.06
N ASP A 27 -3.16 -2.37 17.01
CA ASP A 27 -2.84 -3.50 17.88
C ASP A 27 -2.82 -4.83 17.10
N LEU A 28 -3.71 -5.03 16.13
CA LEU A 28 -3.66 -6.20 15.25
C LEU A 28 -2.34 -6.25 14.47
N LEU A 29 -1.94 -5.14 13.83
CA LEU A 29 -0.68 -5.04 13.09
C LEU A 29 0.53 -5.19 14.02
N GLY A 30 0.46 -4.63 15.23
CA GLY A 30 1.50 -4.79 16.25
C GLY A 30 1.73 -6.24 16.66
N LEU A 31 0.66 -7.05 16.68
CA LEU A 31 0.74 -8.49 16.99
C LEU A 31 1.14 -9.34 15.80
N MET A 32 0.52 -9.11 14.63
CA MET A 32 0.78 -9.90 13.43
C MET A 32 2.12 -9.55 12.77
N GLY A 33 2.54 -8.31 12.90
CA GLY A 33 3.58 -7.72 12.07
C GLY A 33 3.07 -7.41 10.66
N ASP A 34 3.95 -6.83 9.86
CA ASP A 34 3.76 -6.61 8.43
C ASP A 34 5.07 -6.88 7.68
N SER A 35 5.09 -7.92 6.90
CA SER A 35 6.29 -8.33 6.16
C SER A 35 6.63 -7.39 5.01
N ALA A 36 5.64 -6.65 4.47
CA ALA A 36 5.88 -5.68 3.41
C ALA A 36 6.65 -4.47 3.95
N ASP A 37 6.33 -4.06 5.18
CA ASP A 37 6.95 -2.91 5.87
C ASP A 37 8.05 -3.34 6.86
N ASN A 38 8.39 -4.62 6.89
CA ASN A 38 9.39 -5.20 7.79
C ASN A 38 9.08 -4.97 9.30
N ILE A 39 7.79 -5.02 9.64
CA ILE A 39 7.32 -4.95 11.03
C ILE A 39 7.29 -6.37 11.61
N PRO A 40 8.03 -6.67 12.69
CA PRO A 40 8.25 -8.06 13.12
C PRO A 40 7.01 -8.75 13.71
N GLY A 41 6.20 -8.04 14.49
CA GLY A 41 5.09 -8.63 15.23
C GLY A 41 5.52 -9.68 16.26
N CYS A 42 4.59 -10.57 16.64
CA CYS A 42 4.85 -11.73 17.50
C CYS A 42 4.91 -13.01 16.65
N PRO A 43 6.02 -13.76 16.65
CA PRO A 43 6.19 -14.93 15.80
C PRO A 43 5.09 -15.98 16.02
N GLY A 44 4.38 -16.34 14.95
CA GLY A 44 3.29 -17.32 14.95
C GLY A 44 1.94 -16.78 15.42
N VAL A 45 1.80 -15.47 15.59
CA VAL A 45 0.52 -14.79 15.75
C VAL A 45 0.05 -14.32 14.38
N GLY A 46 -0.98 -14.93 13.84
CA GLY A 46 -1.67 -14.47 12.64
C GLY A 46 -3.00 -13.78 13.01
N GLU A 47 -3.70 -13.30 11.98
CA GLU A 47 -4.93 -12.50 12.11
C GLU A 47 -5.94 -13.05 13.12
N LYS A 48 -6.33 -14.33 12.98
CA LYS A 48 -7.32 -14.95 13.88
C LYS A 48 -6.90 -14.97 15.34
N THR A 49 -5.59 -15.14 15.60
CA THR A 49 -5.04 -15.14 16.94
C THR A 49 -4.95 -13.73 17.49
N ALA A 50 -4.53 -12.78 16.68
CA ALA A 50 -4.46 -11.37 17.03
C ALA A 50 -5.85 -10.82 17.40
N VAL A 51 -6.85 -11.03 16.53
CA VAL A 51 -8.24 -10.63 16.81
C VAL A 51 -8.75 -11.22 18.12
N LYS A 52 -8.49 -12.52 18.37
CA LYS A 52 -8.90 -13.16 19.62
C LYS A 52 -8.22 -12.50 20.84
N LEU A 53 -6.93 -12.26 20.77
CA LEU A 53 -6.18 -11.61 21.85
C LEU A 53 -6.67 -10.19 22.11
N ILE A 54 -6.90 -9.40 21.05
CA ILE A 54 -7.38 -8.02 21.20
C ILE A 54 -8.81 -7.99 21.74
N ASN A 55 -9.69 -8.89 21.32
CA ASN A 55 -11.04 -8.98 21.89
C ASN A 55 -11.04 -9.44 23.35
N GLU A 56 -10.07 -10.24 23.77
CA GLU A 56 -9.94 -10.69 25.16
C GLU A 56 -9.32 -9.62 26.06
N TRP A 57 -8.31 -8.90 25.59
CA TRP A 57 -7.49 -7.98 26.37
C TRP A 57 -7.75 -6.49 26.05
N GLY A 58 -8.47 -6.17 25.00
CA GLY A 58 -8.79 -4.81 24.54
C GLY A 58 -7.66 -4.11 23.79
N SER A 59 -6.41 -4.28 24.24
CA SER A 59 -5.23 -3.66 23.60
C SER A 59 -3.96 -4.48 23.87
N ILE A 60 -2.92 -4.23 23.07
CA ILE A 60 -1.56 -4.76 23.31
C ILE A 60 -1.05 -4.34 24.67
N ASP A 61 -1.22 -3.08 25.06
CA ASP A 61 -0.65 -2.57 26.33
C ASP A 61 -1.23 -3.33 27.51
N ASN A 62 -2.55 -3.45 27.60
CA ASN A 62 -3.21 -4.21 28.65
C ASN A 62 -2.81 -5.70 28.63
N MET A 63 -2.70 -6.29 27.45
CA MET A 63 -2.26 -7.68 27.30
C MET A 63 -0.83 -7.87 27.79
N LEU A 64 0.09 -6.94 27.53
CA LEU A 64 1.49 -7.03 27.97
C LEU A 64 1.63 -6.82 29.47
N GLU A 65 0.80 -5.99 30.10
CA GLU A 65 0.75 -5.84 31.56
C GLU A 65 0.33 -7.16 32.25
N HIS A 66 -0.49 -7.96 31.57
CA HIS A 66 -0.99 -9.24 32.06
C HIS A 66 -0.43 -10.45 31.28
N ALA A 67 0.75 -10.31 30.67
CA ALA A 67 1.32 -11.32 29.75
C ALA A 67 1.45 -12.71 30.39
N THR A 68 1.64 -12.79 31.71
CA THR A 68 1.72 -14.06 32.45
C THR A 68 0.38 -14.80 32.56
N GLU A 69 -0.74 -14.11 32.37
CA GLU A 69 -2.08 -14.66 32.40
C GLU A 69 -2.52 -15.23 31.04
N VAL A 70 -1.81 -14.85 29.96
CA VAL A 70 -2.07 -15.37 28.61
C VAL A 70 -1.68 -16.85 28.55
N LYS A 71 -2.66 -17.72 28.34
CA LYS A 71 -2.49 -19.18 28.44
C LYS A 71 -1.85 -19.78 27.17
N GLY A 72 -1.15 -20.89 27.37
CA GLY A 72 -0.66 -21.75 26.31
C GLY A 72 0.67 -21.29 25.68
N ALA A 73 0.96 -21.83 24.51
CA ALA A 73 2.22 -21.55 23.81
C ALA A 73 2.34 -20.09 23.34
N ILE A 74 1.22 -19.43 23.07
CA ILE A 74 1.17 -18.02 22.65
C ILE A 74 1.60 -17.12 23.80
N GLY A 75 1.16 -17.36 25.03
CA GLY A 75 1.57 -16.55 26.19
C GLY A 75 3.09 -16.56 26.39
N LYS A 76 3.74 -17.72 26.21
CA LYS A 76 5.22 -17.79 26.27
C LYS A 76 5.87 -16.94 25.20
N LYS A 77 5.37 -17.00 23.96
CA LYS A 77 5.88 -16.19 22.85
C LYS A 77 5.69 -14.69 23.07
N ILE A 78 4.52 -14.29 23.60
CA ILE A 78 4.28 -12.89 23.95
C ILE A 78 5.31 -12.40 24.95
N ILE A 79 5.61 -13.18 26.00
CA ILE A 79 6.61 -12.85 27.01
C ILE A 79 8.02 -12.77 26.40
N GLU A 80 8.37 -13.69 25.52
CA GLU A 80 9.67 -13.73 24.83
C GLU A 80 9.86 -12.56 23.84
N HIS A 81 8.77 -12.03 23.24
CA HIS A 81 8.82 -11.02 22.19
C HIS A 81 8.16 -9.68 22.58
N VAL A 82 8.15 -9.33 23.86
CA VAL A 82 7.55 -8.08 24.37
C VAL A 82 8.06 -6.85 23.62
N GLU A 83 9.39 -6.76 23.44
CA GLU A 83 10.01 -5.61 22.78
C GLU A 83 9.69 -5.56 21.28
N ASP A 84 9.64 -6.70 20.58
CA ASP A 84 9.25 -6.77 19.18
C ASP A 84 7.79 -6.33 19.00
N ILE A 85 6.90 -6.74 19.91
CA ILE A 85 5.47 -6.34 19.88
C ILE A 85 5.32 -4.84 20.13
N ARG A 86 6.04 -4.28 21.10
CA ARG A 86 6.04 -2.84 21.40
C ARG A 86 6.55 -2.03 20.21
N MET A 87 7.68 -2.47 19.64
CA MET A 87 8.26 -1.86 18.45
C MET A 87 7.28 -1.92 17.27
N SER A 88 6.66 -3.06 17.06
CA SER A 88 5.68 -3.25 15.97
C SER A 88 4.46 -2.35 16.13
N LYS A 89 3.92 -2.21 17.35
CA LYS A 89 2.84 -1.26 17.63
C LYS A 89 3.28 0.18 17.35
N PHE A 90 4.48 0.55 17.80
CA PHE A 90 5.02 1.89 17.55
C PHE A 90 5.15 2.18 16.05
N LEU A 91 5.69 1.24 15.27
CA LEU A 91 5.85 1.39 13.82
C LEU A 91 4.51 1.42 13.07
N ALA A 92 3.51 0.64 13.53
CA ALA A 92 2.18 0.63 12.95
C ALA A 92 1.35 1.89 13.27
N THR A 93 1.78 2.68 14.26
CA THR A 93 1.08 3.89 14.68
C THR A 93 1.45 5.06 13.77
N ILE A 94 0.45 5.59 13.05
CA ILE A 94 0.63 6.75 12.19
C ILE A 94 0.76 8.01 13.06
N VAL A 95 1.86 8.74 12.89
CA VAL A 95 2.07 10.04 13.53
C VAL A 95 1.24 11.11 12.81
N THR A 96 0.33 11.77 13.52
CA THR A 96 -0.60 12.75 12.96
C THR A 96 -0.30 14.20 13.39
N ASP A 97 0.67 14.40 14.28
CA ASP A 97 1.02 15.69 14.89
C ASP A 97 2.48 16.11 14.62
N ILE A 98 2.88 16.05 13.37
CA ILE A 98 4.23 16.47 12.94
C ILE A 98 4.29 18.01 12.99
N LYS A 99 4.87 18.56 14.04
CA LYS A 99 4.90 20.01 14.28
C LYS A 99 5.57 20.80 13.17
N GLU A 100 6.65 20.26 12.59
CA GLU A 100 7.38 20.86 11.47
C GLU A 100 6.46 21.06 10.24
N VAL A 101 5.47 20.21 10.07
CA VAL A 101 4.49 20.31 9.01
C VAL A 101 3.31 21.23 9.44
N THR A 102 2.76 21.01 10.63
CA THR A 102 1.55 21.73 11.07
C THR A 102 1.81 23.22 11.29
N ASP A 103 2.96 23.58 11.87
CA ASP A 103 3.32 24.97 12.16
C ASP A 103 3.64 25.78 10.88
N ASN A 104 4.07 25.10 9.81
CA ASN A 104 4.44 25.70 8.54
C ASN A 104 3.47 25.35 7.38
N LEU A 105 2.32 24.75 7.70
CA LEU A 105 1.42 24.20 6.67
C LEU A 105 1.02 25.22 5.58
N PRO A 106 0.68 26.51 5.88
CA PRO A 106 0.34 27.46 4.83
C PRO A 106 1.48 27.70 3.84
N THR A 107 2.73 27.80 4.35
CA THR A 107 3.93 27.99 3.51
C THR A 107 4.23 26.74 2.71
N LEU A 108 4.16 25.57 3.33
CA LEU A 108 4.37 24.28 2.66
C LEU A 108 3.34 24.03 1.56
N LEU A 109 2.06 24.30 1.78
CA LEU A 109 1.03 24.18 0.76
C LEU A 109 1.31 25.09 -0.44
N GLN A 110 1.76 26.32 -0.20
CA GLN A 110 2.12 27.27 -1.25
C GLN A 110 3.37 26.79 -2.03
N GLU A 111 4.36 26.22 -1.35
CA GLU A 111 5.56 25.65 -1.97
C GLU A 111 5.27 24.39 -2.79
N MET A 112 4.24 23.63 -2.38
CA MET A 112 3.79 22.39 -3.05
C MET A 112 2.87 22.65 -4.25
N GLU A 113 2.50 23.91 -4.54
CA GLU A 113 1.74 24.22 -5.74
C GLU A 113 2.47 23.75 -7.00
N THR A 114 1.73 23.03 -7.83
CA THR A 114 2.27 22.53 -9.12
C THR A 114 2.55 23.71 -10.04
N ARG A 115 3.80 23.94 -10.35
CA ARG A 115 4.24 24.99 -11.29
C ARG A 115 4.30 24.43 -12.70
N GLN A 116 4.18 25.30 -13.68
CA GLN A 116 4.41 24.90 -15.07
C GLN A 116 5.86 24.42 -15.22
N PRO A 117 6.09 23.31 -15.93
CA PRO A 117 7.42 22.78 -16.13
C PRO A 117 8.27 23.75 -16.96
N ASP A 118 9.56 23.84 -16.64
CA ASP A 118 10.56 24.50 -17.46
C ASP A 118 10.80 23.62 -18.71
N ILE A 119 10.16 24.01 -19.82
CA ILE A 119 10.13 23.19 -21.03
C ILE A 119 11.54 23.00 -21.61
N ASP A 120 12.41 24.02 -21.54
CA ASP A 120 13.76 23.92 -22.09
C ASP A 120 14.61 22.92 -21.31
N LYS A 121 14.55 22.94 -19.95
CA LYS A 121 15.23 21.98 -19.11
C LYS A 121 14.66 20.57 -19.27
N LEU A 122 13.33 20.47 -19.36
CA LEU A 122 12.67 19.18 -19.53
C LEU A 122 13.02 18.56 -20.89
N SER A 123 13.07 19.35 -21.95
CA SER A 123 13.49 18.93 -23.29
C SER A 123 14.93 18.41 -23.28
N ALA A 124 15.85 19.16 -22.66
CA ALA A 124 17.24 18.74 -22.55
C ALA A 124 17.41 17.40 -21.82
N ILE A 125 16.66 17.20 -20.71
CA ILE A 125 16.67 15.93 -19.96
C ILE A 125 16.09 14.79 -20.81
N PHE A 126 15.01 15.03 -21.55
CA PHE A 126 14.40 13.99 -22.39
C PHE A 126 15.28 13.62 -23.59
N ASP A 127 16.03 14.57 -24.13
CA ASP A 127 17.00 14.33 -25.20
C ASP A 127 18.19 13.50 -24.67
N GLU A 128 18.72 13.84 -23.49
CA GLU A 128 19.81 13.10 -22.83
C GLU A 128 19.39 11.67 -22.52
N LEU A 129 18.17 11.47 -22.02
CA LEU A 129 17.62 10.15 -21.64
C LEU A 129 16.95 9.41 -22.81
N GLU A 130 16.94 9.98 -24.02
CA GLU A 130 16.29 9.45 -25.22
C GLU A 130 14.80 9.14 -25.06
N PHE A 131 14.07 9.89 -24.24
CA PHE A 131 12.64 9.70 -23.95
C PHE A 131 11.72 10.26 -25.03
N LYS A 132 11.94 9.88 -26.30
CA LYS A 132 11.25 10.41 -27.48
C LYS A 132 9.73 10.31 -27.45
N SER A 133 9.20 9.19 -26.96
CA SER A 133 7.74 8.95 -26.88
C SER A 133 7.09 9.81 -25.80
N LEU A 134 7.75 9.96 -24.64
CA LEU A 134 7.28 10.76 -23.53
C LEU A 134 7.33 12.25 -23.85
N ALA A 135 8.42 12.70 -24.48
CA ALA A 135 8.57 14.07 -24.98
C ALA A 135 7.42 14.46 -25.91
N LYS A 136 7.07 13.61 -26.89
CA LYS A 136 5.93 13.86 -27.79
C LYS A 136 4.61 14.00 -27.04
N LYS A 137 4.34 13.14 -26.05
CA LYS A 137 3.10 13.21 -25.25
C LYS A 137 3.00 14.50 -24.45
N ILE A 138 4.08 14.93 -23.81
CA ILE A 138 4.07 16.10 -22.93
C ILE A 138 4.08 17.40 -23.74
N PHE A 139 4.94 17.52 -24.74
CA PHE A 139 5.08 18.76 -25.50
C PHE A 139 3.93 19.01 -26.48
N ASN A 140 3.32 17.95 -27.05
CA ASN A 140 2.15 18.12 -27.91
C ASN A 140 0.88 18.51 -27.11
N ASN A 141 0.78 18.13 -25.84
CA ASN A 141 -0.32 18.55 -24.97
C ASN A 141 -0.16 20.01 -24.48
N SER A 142 1.04 20.57 -24.53
CA SER A 142 1.29 21.95 -24.10
C SER A 142 0.88 23.01 -25.13
N THR A 143 0.54 22.61 -26.36
CA THR A 143 0.08 23.51 -27.43
C THR A 143 -1.43 23.65 -27.53
N SER A 144 -2.19 22.89 -26.73
CA SER A 144 -3.64 23.01 -26.62
C SER A 144 -4.03 23.39 -25.19
N SER A 145 -3.90 24.67 -24.86
CA SER A 145 -4.54 25.26 -23.69
C SER A 145 -6.04 25.33 -23.97
N ASP A 146 -6.76 24.42 -23.48
CA ASP A 146 -8.09 24.38 -22.86
C ASP A 146 -8.71 22.98 -22.97
N THR A 147 -9.22 22.53 -21.84
CA THR A 147 -10.24 21.47 -21.75
C THR A 147 -9.80 20.20 -21.01
N THR A 148 -10.29 20.13 -19.77
CA THR A 148 -10.75 18.94 -19.03
C THR A 148 -9.81 17.72 -18.96
N LEU A 149 -9.23 17.57 -17.80
CA LEU A 149 -8.74 16.29 -17.26
C LEU A 149 -9.94 15.34 -17.06
N ASN A 150 -10.20 14.51 -18.05
CA ASN A 150 -10.96 13.25 -17.92
C ASN A 150 -10.97 12.54 -19.27
N SER A 151 -9.99 11.69 -19.54
CA SER A 151 -10.15 10.55 -20.44
C SER A 151 -9.01 9.56 -20.17
N ASP A 152 -9.40 8.36 -19.74
CA ASP A 152 -8.55 7.19 -19.62
C ASP A 152 -7.83 6.88 -20.94
N PRO A 153 -6.58 6.39 -20.90
CA PRO A 153 -5.90 5.91 -22.11
C PRO A 153 -6.56 4.57 -22.53
N GLN A 154 -7.24 4.58 -23.66
CA GLN A 154 -7.52 3.35 -24.40
C GLN A 154 -6.22 2.80 -24.97
N ASP A 155 -5.93 1.55 -24.62
CA ASP A 155 -4.89 0.74 -25.22
C ASP A 155 -5.19 0.51 -26.71
N ASP A 156 -4.47 1.15 -27.60
CA ASP A 156 -4.42 0.79 -29.02
C ASP A 156 -3.46 -0.39 -29.22
N GLU A 157 -4.00 -1.60 -29.09
CA GLU A 157 -3.42 -2.77 -29.70
C GLU A 157 -3.64 -2.72 -31.21
N ASN A 158 -2.63 -2.32 -31.96
CA ASN A 158 -2.51 -2.73 -33.36
C ASN A 158 -1.06 -2.67 -33.82
N ASP A 159 -0.34 -3.73 -33.67
CA ASP A 159 0.80 -4.04 -34.55
C ASP A 159 0.66 -5.46 -35.07
N THR A 160 0.04 -5.53 -36.24
CA THR A 160 -0.06 -6.71 -37.08
C THR A 160 1.20 -6.77 -37.93
N THR A 161 2.07 -7.72 -37.70
CA THR A 161 2.75 -8.50 -38.75
C THR A 161 3.80 -9.44 -38.14
N ARG A 162 3.48 -10.69 -37.93
CA ARG A 162 4.46 -11.78 -38.14
C ARG A 162 3.79 -13.00 -38.76
N GLN A 163 4.23 -13.24 -39.96
CA GLN A 163 3.86 -14.28 -40.88
C GLN A 163 4.01 -15.69 -40.29
N SER A 164 3.04 -16.46 -40.68
CA SER A 164 2.96 -17.92 -40.71
C SER A 164 4.26 -18.65 -41.08
N VAL A 165 4.66 -19.61 -40.25
CA VAL A 165 5.36 -20.81 -40.72
C VAL A 165 4.59 -22.02 -40.24
N LYS A 166 3.91 -22.64 -41.19
CA LYS A 166 3.37 -23.99 -41.11
C LYS A 166 4.54 -24.98 -40.93
N LYS A 167 4.45 -25.91 -40.01
CA LYS A 167 4.99 -27.24 -40.18
C LYS A 167 4.06 -28.30 -39.60
N SER A 168 3.67 -29.10 -40.51
CA SER A 168 2.87 -30.32 -40.58
C SER A 168 3.18 -31.38 -39.53
N LYS A 169 2.10 -32.02 -39.10
CA LYS A 169 1.82 -33.44 -38.87
C LYS A 169 3.00 -34.43 -38.74
N LYS A 170 2.97 -35.25 -37.70
CA LYS A 170 2.96 -36.71 -37.89
C LYS A 170 2.27 -37.40 -36.70
N THR A 171 1.16 -38.01 -37.00
CA THR A 171 0.49 -39.13 -36.32
C THR A 171 1.37 -40.40 -36.38
N LYS A 172 1.35 -41.20 -35.32
CA LYS A 172 1.41 -42.66 -35.29
C LYS A 172 0.96 -43.10 -33.90
N THR A 173 -0.13 -43.66 -33.82
CA THR A 173 -0.75 -45.00 -33.66
C THR A 173 0.16 -46.10 -33.14
N GLU A 174 -0.36 -46.81 -32.11
CA GLU A 174 -0.29 -48.27 -31.80
C GLU A 174 1.14 -48.75 -31.35
N ASP A 175 1.25 -49.35 -30.18
CA ASP A 175 0.65 -50.57 -29.58
C ASP A 175 0.65 -50.45 -28.06
#